data_61e1df078341b2e79dfee0173ca5146f
#
_entry.id   61e1df078341b2e79dfee0173ca5146f
#
_cell.length_a   1.000
_cell.length_b   1.000
_cell.length_c   1.000
_cell.angle_alpha   90.00
_cell.angle_beta   90.00
_cell.angle_gamma   90.00
#
_symmetry.space_group_name_H-M   'P 1'
#
loop_
_entity.id
_entity.type
_entity.pdbx_description
1 polymer ?
#
loop_
_entity_poly.entity_id
_entity_poly.type
_entity_poly.pdbx_seq_one_letter_code
_entity_poly.pdbx_strand_id
1 'polypeptide(L)'
;MQTVIFGVLAAFDAILLILVIYLLGRYGKMKRSYDYFMRGRDAESMEDMILGLEEALRDLRSEDRANKEAIRVLNKNQRASYQKFGIAFKDMGGKMSFAIALLDYTNTGFIMNTVHSREGCYLYIKTVDCGQTEVLLGSEEKDALEQALGYKES
;
A
#
# COMPACT_ATOMS: atom_id res chain seq x y z
N MET A 1 -64.90 18.49 -56.62
CA MET A 1 -64.00 19.03 -55.59
C MET A 1 -64.26 18.43 -54.20
N GLN A 2 -65.48 18.34 -53.71
CA GLN A 2 -65.83 17.76 -52.42
C GLN A 2 -65.39 16.31 -52.22
N THR A 3 -65.51 15.44 -53.18
CA THR A 3 -65.12 14.04 -53.12
C THR A 3 -63.62 13.83 -52.97
N VAL A 4 -62.82 14.71 -53.57
CA VAL A 4 -61.33 14.65 -53.43
C VAL A 4 -60.86 15.08 -52.00
N ILE A 5 -61.51 16.07 -51.42
CA ILE A 5 -61.28 16.55 -50.11
C ILE A 5 -61.58 15.46 -49.04
N PHE A 6 -62.73 14.78 -49.18
CA PHE A 6 -63.14 13.65 -48.36
C PHE A 6 -62.14 12.46 -48.48
N GLY A 7 -61.64 12.18 -49.65
CA GLY A 7 -60.66 11.13 -49.87
C GLY A 7 -59.31 11.43 -49.20
N VAL A 8 -58.85 12.69 -49.26
CA VAL A 8 -57.60 13.11 -48.60
C VAL A 8 -57.73 13.08 -47.08
N LEU A 9 -58.86 13.53 -46.53
CA LEU A 9 -59.15 13.45 -45.10
C LEU A 9 -59.17 12.01 -44.60
N ALA A 10 -59.86 11.11 -45.31
CA ALA A 10 -59.92 9.70 -44.94
C ALA A 10 -58.52 9.02 -44.96
N ALA A 11 -57.70 9.35 -45.95
CA ALA A 11 -56.34 8.85 -46.02
C ALA A 11 -55.46 9.37 -44.86
N PHE A 12 -55.61 10.62 -44.45
CA PHE A 12 -54.95 11.21 -43.35
C PHE A 12 -55.33 10.57 -42.00
N ASP A 13 -56.64 10.34 -41.78
CA ASP A 13 -57.15 9.64 -40.59
C ASP A 13 -56.61 8.20 -40.50
N ALA A 14 -56.57 7.49 -41.63
CA ALA A 14 -56.00 6.13 -41.67
C ALA A 14 -54.54 6.09 -41.30
N ILE A 15 -53.71 7.06 -41.75
CA ILE A 15 -52.32 7.19 -41.41
C ILE A 15 -52.16 7.49 -39.93
N LEU A 16 -52.96 8.39 -39.37
CA LEU A 16 -52.98 8.76 -37.98
C LEU A 16 -53.31 7.56 -37.07
N LEU A 17 -54.29 6.76 -37.47
CA LEU A 17 -54.74 5.57 -36.77
C LEU A 17 -53.64 4.50 -36.75
N ILE A 18 -52.94 4.27 -37.86
CA ILE A 18 -51.79 3.36 -37.93
C ILE A 18 -50.68 3.85 -37.02
N LEU A 19 -50.38 5.14 -37.00
CA LEU A 19 -49.36 5.74 -36.18
C LEU A 19 -49.65 5.61 -34.68
N VAL A 20 -50.91 5.80 -34.28
CA VAL A 20 -51.36 5.60 -32.89
C VAL A 20 -51.22 4.15 -32.46
N ILE A 21 -51.63 3.19 -33.29
CA ILE A 21 -51.49 1.76 -33.01
C ILE A 21 -50.00 1.38 -32.85
N TYR A 22 -49.15 1.89 -33.73
CA TYR A 22 -47.70 1.68 -33.66
C TYR A 22 -47.09 2.22 -32.36
N LEU A 23 -47.47 3.45 -31.98
CA LEU A 23 -47.02 4.09 -30.73
C LEU A 23 -47.49 3.34 -29.48
N LEU A 24 -48.74 2.90 -29.46
CA LEU A 24 -49.31 2.09 -28.39
C LEU A 24 -48.58 0.75 -28.23
N GLY A 25 -48.27 0.09 -29.32
CA GLY A 25 -47.49 -1.15 -29.31
C GLY A 25 -46.04 -0.96 -28.75
N ARG A 26 -45.40 0.15 -29.13
CA ARG A 26 -44.06 0.49 -28.66
C ARG A 26 -44.06 0.90 -27.20
N TYR A 27 -45.07 1.66 -26.78
CA TYR A 27 -45.28 2.04 -25.38
C TYR A 27 -45.53 0.81 -24.49
N GLY A 28 -46.35 -0.13 -24.93
CA GLY A 28 -46.62 -1.38 -24.20
C GLY A 28 -45.35 -2.26 -24.02
N LYS A 29 -44.48 -2.29 -25.05
CA LYS A 29 -43.23 -3.01 -25.01
C LYS A 29 -42.23 -2.37 -24.02
N MET A 30 -42.14 -1.06 -24.01
CA MET A 30 -41.29 -0.28 -23.10
C MET A 30 -41.82 -0.37 -21.66
N LYS A 31 -43.12 -0.29 -21.46
CA LYS A 31 -43.75 -0.45 -20.14
C LYS A 31 -43.54 -1.86 -19.56
N ARG A 32 -43.61 -2.91 -20.38
CA ARG A 32 -43.32 -4.28 -19.97
C ARG A 32 -41.86 -4.46 -19.53
N SER A 33 -40.91 -3.86 -20.23
CA SER A 33 -39.48 -3.90 -19.88
C SER A 33 -39.24 -3.13 -18.61
N TYR A 34 -39.91 -1.99 -18.40
CA TYR A 34 -39.86 -1.19 -17.20
C TYR A 34 -40.49 -1.90 -16.00
N ASP A 35 -41.69 -2.50 -16.18
CA ASP A 35 -42.38 -3.26 -15.14
C ASP A 35 -41.67 -4.56 -14.79
N TYR A 36 -40.93 -5.17 -15.71
CA TYR A 36 -40.06 -6.32 -15.43
C TYR A 36 -38.85 -5.90 -14.58
N PHE A 37 -38.28 -4.74 -14.88
CA PHE A 37 -37.16 -4.18 -14.12
C PHE A 37 -37.57 -3.66 -12.73
N MET A 38 -38.81 -3.15 -12.60
CA MET A 38 -39.36 -2.54 -11.38
C MET A 38 -40.26 -3.49 -10.55
N ARG A 39 -40.58 -4.68 -11.05
CA ARG A 39 -41.31 -5.68 -10.25
C ARG A 39 -40.40 -6.37 -9.25
N GLY A 40 -40.14 -5.63 -8.21
CA GLY A 40 -40.22 -6.03 -6.80
C GLY A 40 -39.33 -7.15 -6.26
N ARG A 41 -38.76 -8.02 -7.08
CA ARG A 41 -37.81 -9.03 -6.61
C ARG A 41 -36.38 -8.55 -6.72
N ASP A 42 -36.08 -7.75 -7.74
CA ASP A 42 -34.71 -7.28 -7.97
C ASP A 42 -34.42 -5.98 -7.21
N ALA A 43 -35.45 -5.14 -6.92
CA ALA A 43 -35.25 -3.90 -6.17
C ALA A 43 -34.97 -4.18 -4.68
N GLU A 44 -35.72 -5.07 -4.04
CA GLU A 44 -35.50 -5.48 -2.65
C GLU A 44 -34.18 -6.25 -2.51
N SER A 45 -33.87 -7.12 -3.47
CA SER A 45 -32.59 -7.83 -3.55
C SER A 45 -31.40 -6.89 -3.82
N MET A 46 -31.59 -5.81 -4.61
CA MET A 46 -30.56 -4.81 -4.83
C MET A 46 -30.34 -3.92 -3.60
N GLU A 47 -31.39 -3.56 -2.89
CA GLU A 47 -31.29 -2.78 -1.65
C GLU A 47 -30.52 -3.57 -0.58
N ASP A 48 -30.86 -4.82 -0.37
CA ASP A 48 -30.13 -5.73 0.54
C ASP A 48 -28.67 -5.92 0.12
N MET A 49 -28.41 -6.02 -1.19
CA MET A 49 -27.05 -6.13 -1.73
C MET A 49 -26.25 -4.83 -1.48
N ILE A 50 -26.87 -3.67 -1.66
CA ILE A 50 -26.23 -2.37 -1.42
C ILE A 50 -25.92 -2.19 0.08
N LEU A 51 -26.84 -2.55 0.95
CA LEU A 51 -26.62 -2.52 2.41
C LEU A 51 -25.51 -3.46 2.83
N GLY A 52 -25.48 -4.68 2.31
CA GLY A 52 -24.40 -5.64 2.56
C GLY A 52 -23.05 -5.15 2.03
N LEU A 53 -23.03 -4.47 0.88
CA LEU A 53 -21.82 -3.87 0.32
C LEU A 53 -21.33 -2.70 1.16
N GLU A 54 -22.23 -1.86 1.68
CA GLU A 54 -21.87 -0.76 2.59
C GLU A 54 -21.26 -1.28 3.90
N GLU A 55 -21.81 -2.35 4.46
CA GLU A 55 -21.30 -2.98 5.67
C GLU A 55 -19.90 -3.57 5.41
N ALA A 56 -19.74 -4.33 4.34
CA ALA A 56 -18.44 -4.86 3.94
C ALA A 56 -17.39 -3.76 3.68
N LEU A 57 -17.80 -2.63 3.09
CA LEU A 57 -16.93 -1.48 2.89
C LEU A 57 -16.53 -0.79 4.20
N ARG A 58 -17.42 -0.76 5.20
CA ARG A 58 -17.09 -0.22 6.53
C ARG A 58 -16.08 -1.10 7.24
N ASP A 59 -16.27 -2.41 7.19
CA ASP A 59 -15.37 -3.39 7.81
C ASP A 59 -13.99 -3.33 7.14
N LEU A 60 -13.95 -3.35 5.82
CA LEU A 60 -12.70 -3.24 5.07
C LEU A 60 -11.95 -1.91 5.38
N ARG A 61 -12.67 -0.80 5.53
CA ARG A 61 -12.05 0.49 5.92
C ARG A 61 -11.51 0.46 7.35
N SER A 62 -12.18 -0.25 8.27
CA SER A 62 -11.71 -0.40 9.64
C SER A 62 -10.44 -1.24 9.72
N GLU A 63 -10.40 -2.35 8.99
CA GLU A 63 -9.21 -3.21 8.85
C GLU A 63 -8.05 -2.47 8.17
N ASP A 64 -8.31 -1.73 7.11
CA ASP A 64 -7.27 -0.93 6.42
C ASP A 64 -6.65 0.12 7.36
N ARG A 65 -7.45 0.77 8.21
CA ARG A 65 -6.94 1.70 9.22
C ARG A 65 -6.09 0.99 10.26
N ALA A 66 -6.54 -0.15 10.77
CA ALA A 66 -5.79 -0.95 11.74
C ALA A 66 -4.46 -1.43 11.14
N ASN A 67 -4.47 -1.92 9.91
CA ASN A 67 -3.28 -2.37 9.19
C ASN A 67 -2.31 -1.21 8.95
N LYS A 68 -2.78 -0.04 8.54
CA LYS A 68 -1.95 1.15 8.36
C LYS A 68 -1.27 1.58 9.67
N GLU A 69 -1.99 1.54 10.78
CA GLU A 69 -1.41 1.88 12.08
C GLU A 69 -0.40 0.83 12.54
N ALA A 70 -0.69 -0.45 12.36
CA ALA A 70 0.26 -1.53 12.64
C ALA A 70 1.55 -1.39 11.82
N ILE A 71 1.45 -1.11 10.52
CA ILE A 71 2.61 -0.85 9.66
C ILE A 71 3.39 0.38 10.13
N ARG A 72 2.70 1.44 10.56
CA ARG A 72 3.35 2.65 11.09
C ARG A 72 4.14 2.37 12.35
N VAL A 73 3.58 1.59 13.28
CA VAL A 73 4.26 1.18 14.52
C VAL A 73 5.45 0.27 14.20
N LEU A 74 5.28 -0.70 13.30
CA LEU A 74 6.36 -1.57 12.85
C LEU A 74 7.51 -0.77 12.23
N ASN A 75 7.22 0.15 11.31
CA ASN A 75 8.21 1.00 10.69
C ASN A 75 8.96 1.88 11.70
N LYS A 76 8.25 2.40 12.72
CA LYS A 76 8.88 3.18 13.79
C LYS A 76 9.84 2.32 14.60
N ASN A 77 9.41 1.13 15.01
CA ASN A 77 10.24 0.21 15.79
C ASN A 77 11.44 -0.31 14.98
N GLN A 78 11.21 -0.60 13.69
CA GLN A 78 12.27 -1.06 12.81
C GLN A 78 13.36 -0.01 12.61
N ARG A 79 13.00 1.27 12.51
CA ARG A 79 14.01 2.35 12.39
C ARG A 79 14.92 2.48 13.60
N ALA A 80 14.42 2.17 14.79
CA ALA A 80 15.18 2.21 16.03
C ALA A 80 15.95 0.90 16.33
N SER A 81 15.79 -0.13 15.50
CA SER A 81 16.48 -1.40 15.65
C SER A 81 17.80 -1.40 14.90
N TYR A 82 18.84 -1.99 15.47
CA TYR A 82 20.10 -2.20 14.76
C TYR A 82 19.91 -3.21 13.63
N GLN A 83 20.19 -2.79 12.41
CA GLN A 83 19.94 -3.58 11.19
C GLN A 83 21.17 -3.75 10.33
N LYS A 84 22.15 -2.89 10.53
CA LYS A 84 23.38 -2.87 9.79
C LYS A 84 24.50 -3.27 10.73
N PHE A 85 25.31 -4.21 10.30
CA PHE A 85 26.44 -4.60 11.10
C PHE A 85 27.67 -4.81 10.23
N GLY A 86 28.84 -4.56 10.80
CA GLY A 86 30.11 -4.86 10.20
C GLY A 86 31.05 -5.41 11.25
N ILE A 87 31.94 -6.29 10.85
CA ILE A 87 32.93 -6.93 11.72
C ILE A 87 34.29 -6.94 11.04
N ALA A 88 35.32 -6.52 11.76
CA ALA A 88 36.67 -6.57 11.26
C ALA A 88 37.62 -7.15 12.32
N PHE A 89 38.59 -7.90 11.86
CA PHE A 89 39.58 -8.57 12.68
C PHE A 89 40.96 -8.04 12.34
N LYS A 90 41.82 -7.96 13.34
CA LYS A 90 43.24 -7.64 13.15
C LYS A 90 44.09 -8.58 13.99
N ASP A 91 44.97 -9.30 13.32
CA ASP A 91 46.00 -10.09 13.98
C ASP A 91 47.33 -9.31 13.97
N MET A 92 47.90 -9.08 15.15
CA MET A 92 49.13 -8.38 15.36
C MET A 92 50.11 -9.26 16.12
N GLY A 93 50.53 -10.38 15.50
CA GLY A 93 51.57 -11.24 16.06
C GLY A 93 51.17 -11.94 17.37
N GLY A 94 50.03 -12.60 17.36
CA GLY A 94 49.48 -13.35 18.51
C GLY A 94 48.62 -12.49 19.47
N LYS A 95 48.29 -11.26 19.07
CA LYS A 95 47.31 -10.40 19.72
C LYS A 95 46.17 -10.21 18.74
N MET A 96 45.02 -10.79 19.04
CA MET A 96 43.85 -10.67 18.22
C MET A 96 42.99 -9.51 18.71
N SER A 97 42.74 -8.54 17.86
CA SER A 97 41.71 -7.51 18.08
C SER A 97 40.59 -7.67 17.08
N PHE A 98 39.39 -7.31 17.48
CA PHE A 98 38.24 -7.26 16.56
C PHE A 98 37.35 -6.06 16.90
N ALA A 99 36.75 -5.52 15.88
CA ALA A 99 35.73 -4.46 16.00
C ALA A 99 34.41 -4.91 15.39
N ILE A 100 33.35 -4.54 16.07
CA ILE A 100 31.97 -4.74 15.59
C ILE A 100 31.30 -3.39 15.55
N ALA A 101 30.72 -3.03 14.41
CA ALA A 101 29.85 -1.87 14.25
C ALA A 101 28.39 -2.31 14.15
N LEU A 102 27.52 -1.69 14.93
CA LEU A 102 26.09 -1.91 14.93
C LEU A 102 25.38 -0.57 14.71
N LEU A 103 24.63 -0.47 13.61
CA LEU A 103 23.96 0.76 13.21
C LEU A 103 22.48 0.50 12.94
N ASP A 104 21.67 1.48 13.24
CA ASP A 104 20.25 1.52 12.88
C ASP A 104 20.05 1.96 11.42
N TYR A 105 18.80 2.16 11.04
CA TYR A 105 18.43 2.63 9.70
C TYR A 105 19.03 3.99 9.36
N THR A 106 19.25 4.87 10.35
CA THR A 106 19.79 6.22 10.20
C THR A 106 21.31 6.27 10.22
N ASN A 107 21.97 5.11 10.24
CA ASN A 107 23.42 4.96 10.44
C ASN A 107 23.90 5.47 11.80
N THR A 108 23.02 5.43 12.79
CA THR A 108 23.35 5.83 14.18
C THR A 108 23.48 4.56 15.02
N GLY A 109 24.48 4.53 15.91
CA GLY A 109 24.74 3.36 16.72
C GLY A 109 26.07 3.42 17.45
N PHE A 110 26.79 2.32 17.45
CA PHE A 110 28.10 2.26 18.14
C PHE A 110 29.04 1.25 17.47
N ILE A 111 30.32 1.47 17.74
CA ILE A 111 31.39 0.54 17.43
C ILE A 111 31.92 0.00 18.75
N MET A 112 32.01 -1.31 18.86
CA MET A 112 32.65 -2.02 19.98
C MET A 112 33.96 -2.61 19.49
N ASN A 113 35.05 -2.23 20.11
CA ASN A 113 36.38 -2.73 19.79
C ASN A 113 36.95 -3.49 20.99
N THR A 114 37.45 -4.69 20.76
CA THR A 114 38.08 -5.55 21.73
C THR A 114 39.54 -5.73 21.36
N VAL A 115 40.42 -5.32 22.26
CA VAL A 115 41.87 -5.46 22.07
C VAL A 115 42.42 -6.43 23.11
N HIS A 116 43.00 -7.52 22.64
CA HIS A 116 43.70 -8.48 23.50
C HIS A 116 45.18 -8.12 23.62
N SER A 117 45.66 -7.91 24.85
CA SER A 117 47.06 -7.63 25.13
C SER A 117 47.64 -8.64 26.12
N ARG A 118 48.95 -8.58 26.37
CA ARG A 118 49.59 -9.44 27.38
C ARG A 118 49.08 -9.19 28.79
N GLU A 119 48.56 -8.00 29.06
CA GLU A 119 48.09 -7.54 30.37
C GLU A 119 46.61 -7.78 30.59
N GLY A 120 45.87 -8.12 29.52
CA GLY A 120 44.43 -8.36 29.60
C GLY A 120 43.68 -8.09 28.29
N CYS A 121 42.36 -8.16 28.38
CA CYS A 121 41.43 -7.85 27.30
C CYS A 121 40.73 -6.53 27.62
N TYR A 122 40.80 -5.58 26.71
CA TYR A 122 40.22 -4.25 26.85
C TYR A 122 39.09 -4.08 25.86
N LEU A 123 37.97 -3.58 26.36
CA LEU A 123 36.78 -3.28 25.56
C LEU A 123 36.58 -1.77 25.47
N TYR A 124 36.45 -1.26 24.28
CA TYR A 124 36.15 0.14 23.98
C TYR A 124 34.85 0.26 23.21
N ILE A 125 34.05 1.27 23.55
CA ILE A 125 32.82 1.59 22.84
C ILE A 125 32.90 3.02 22.36
N LYS A 126 32.60 3.24 21.08
CA LYS A 126 32.55 4.55 20.43
C LYS A 126 31.18 4.74 19.78
N THR A 127 30.58 5.89 19.99
CA THR A 127 29.28 6.24 19.36
C THR A 127 29.46 6.65 17.92
N VAL A 128 28.48 6.30 17.10
CA VAL A 128 28.36 6.71 15.71
C VAL A 128 27.04 7.45 15.57
N ASP A 129 27.07 8.63 14.98
CA ASP A 129 25.90 9.42 14.66
C ASP A 129 25.87 9.74 13.15
N CYS A 130 24.78 9.33 12.49
CA CYS A 130 24.62 9.50 11.04
C CYS A 130 25.83 9.02 10.21
N GLY A 131 26.45 7.90 10.61
CA GLY A 131 27.62 7.33 9.94
C GLY A 131 28.95 8.01 10.27
N GLN A 132 28.98 8.96 11.21
CA GLN A 132 30.17 9.70 11.64
C GLN A 132 30.47 9.49 13.11
N THR A 133 31.70 9.70 13.50
CA THR A 133 32.15 9.61 14.90
C THR A 133 33.08 10.78 15.22
N GLU A 134 32.92 11.33 16.41
CA GLU A 134 33.78 12.44 16.90
C GLU A 134 35.19 11.94 17.33
N VAL A 135 35.33 10.63 17.51
CA VAL A 135 36.59 10.03 18.01
C VAL A 135 37.33 9.35 16.86
N LEU A 136 38.65 9.49 16.82
CA LEU A 136 39.49 8.80 15.85
C LEU A 136 39.30 7.28 15.95
N LEU A 137 39.05 6.67 14.80
CA LEU A 137 38.90 5.21 14.66
C LEU A 137 40.25 4.54 14.37
N GLY A 138 40.47 3.38 14.99
CA GLY A 138 41.50 2.45 14.54
C GLY A 138 41.17 1.85 13.16
N SER A 139 42.13 1.13 12.56
CA SER A 139 41.93 0.53 11.23
C SER A 139 40.78 -0.46 11.21
N GLU A 140 40.72 -1.36 12.19
CA GLU A 140 39.67 -2.36 12.33
C GLU A 140 38.29 -1.74 12.65
N GLU A 141 38.26 -0.69 13.44
CA GLU A 141 37.04 0.03 13.74
C GLU A 141 36.48 0.72 12.49
N LYS A 142 37.35 1.30 11.68
CA LYS A 142 37.02 1.93 10.42
C LYS A 142 36.49 0.89 9.40
N ASP A 143 37.19 -0.23 9.28
CA ASP A 143 36.78 -1.33 8.40
C ASP A 143 35.39 -1.88 8.80
N ALA A 144 35.12 -2.07 10.10
CA ALA A 144 33.84 -2.51 10.62
C ALA A 144 32.73 -1.47 10.32
N LEU A 145 33.05 -0.18 10.49
CA LEU A 145 32.09 0.89 10.17
C LEU A 145 31.77 0.95 8.67
N GLU A 146 32.78 0.86 7.82
CA GLU A 146 32.60 0.88 6.36
C GLU A 146 31.78 -0.32 5.86
N GLN A 147 31.96 -1.51 6.45
CA GLN A 147 31.11 -2.66 6.18
C GLN A 147 29.67 -2.43 6.62
N ALA A 148 29.44 -1.92 7.85
CA ALA A 148 28.10 -1.63 8.34
C ALA A 148 27.39 -0.57 7.48
N LEU A 149 28.12 0.38 6.90
CA LEU A 149 27.59 1.39 5.98
C LEU A 149 27.38 0.86 4.55
N GLY A 150 27.88 -0.34 4.24
CA GLY A 150 27.76 -0.96 2.91
C GLY A 150 28.81 -0.44 1.90
N TYR A 151 29.89 0.19 2.35
CA TYR A 151 30.95 0.68 1.46
C TYR A 151 32.01 -0.39 1.18
N LYS A 152 32.03 -1.49 1.95
CA LYS A 152 32.97 -2.59 1.82
C LYS A 152 32.21 -3.91 1.93
N GLU A 153 32.49 -4.85 1.04
CA GLU A 153 31.96 -6.21 1.15
C GLU A 153 32.62 -6.95 2.33
N SER A 154 31.84 -7.78 3.01
CA SER A 154 32.27 -8.61 4.16
C SER A 154 33.14 -9.80 3.71
#